data_09a8c8bd5c19e732b7667508271e4f8f
#
_entry.id   09a8c8bd5c19e732b7667508271e4f8f
#
_cell.length_a   1.000
_cell.length_b   1.000
_cell.length_c   1.000
_cell.angle_alpha   90.00
_cell.angle_beta   90.00
_cell.angle_gamma   90.00
#
_symmetry.space_group_name_H-M   'P 1'
#
loop_
_entity.id
_entity.type
_entity.pdbx_description
1 polymer ?
#
loop_
_entity_poly.entity_id
_entity_poly.type
_entity_poly.pdbx_seq_one_letter_code
_entity_poly.pdbx_strand_id
1 'polypeptide(L)'
;QLSTKSLLGYALLLAVAAGCGIYYALFASLLIGFAAIAGSVEHGCWRPMRLGLAAGLIILIATTASLAPHLQAIHDTTLDGNLTQRDAVETERYGLRMIQMALPTPFHQNDSFRKQADEYRSRAPNVTENRTASIGLIAFLGFMGSLIYVLQRFPAQDPTLRRLGVLNLIAFLFATIGGFASLIAWFATAQFRAPNRISILIAF
;
A
#
# COMPACT_ATOMS: atom_id res chain seq x y z
N GLN A 1 -14.89 -7.30 23.81
CA GLN A 1 -15.95 -7.03 22.80
C GLN A 1 -15.80 -5.58 22.34
N LEU A 2 -15.74 -5.34 21.02
CA LEU A 2 -15.76 -3.97 20.47
C LEU A 2 -17.19 -3.41 20.65
N SER A 3 -17.27 -2.14 21.07
CA SER A 3 -18.57 -1.47 21.19
C SER A 3 -19.14 -1.20 19.78
N THR A 4 -20.46 -1.11 19.67
CA THR A 4 -21.12 -0.79 18.39
C THR A 4 -20.63 0.55 17.82
N LYS A 5 -20.34 1.54 18.67
CA LYS A 5 -19.76 2.84 18.26
C LYS A 5 -18.38 2.67 17.65
N SER A 6 -17.53 1.81 18.22
CA SER A 6 -16.20 1.52 17.66
C SER A 6 -16.31 0.82 16.30
N LEU A 7 -17.24 -0.14 16.15
CA LEU A 7 -17.46 -0.82 14.87
C LEU A 7 -17.92 0.14 13.77
N LEU A 8 -18.86 1.04 14.09
CA LEU A 8 -19.28 2.09 13.14
C LEU A 8 -18.14 3.03 12.78
N GLY A 9 -17.31 3.42 13.75
CA GLY A 9 -16.11 4.23 13.48
C GLY A 9 -15.13 3.55 12.52
N TYR A 10 -14.84 2.28 12.74
CA TYR A 10 -13.97 1.51 11.82
C TYR A 10 -14.60 1.35 10.43
N ALA A 11 -15.89 1.07 10.33
CA ALA A 11 -16.59 0.97 9.05
C ALA A 11 -16.52 2.29 8.26
N LEU A 12 -16.72 3.41 8.95
CA LEU A 12 -16.59 4.73 8.35
C LEU A 12 -15.18 5.02 7.86
N LEU A 13 -14.16 4.73 8.67
CA LEU A 13 -12.75 4.89 8.27
C LEU A 13 -12.41 4.06 7.03
N LEU A 14 -12.86 2.81 6.97
CA LEU A 14 -12.66 1.94 5.81
C LEU A 14 -13.37 2.48 4.57
N ALA A 15 -14.59 2.98 4.70
CA ALA A 15 -15.33 3.58 3.60
C ALA A 15 -14.67 4.85 3.08
N VAL A 16 -14.16 5.72 3.97
CA VAL A 16 -13.40 6.92 3.60
C VAL A 16 -12.10 6.53 2.90
N ALA A 17 -11.34 5.58 3.45
CA ALA A 17 -10.10 5.10 2.83
C ALA A 17 -10.35 4.53 1.43
N ALA A 18 -11.44 3.78 1.24
CA ALA A 18 -11.85 3.25 -0.06
C ALA A 18 -12.23 4.37 -1.05
N GLY A 19 -12.88 5.44 -0.56
CA GLY A 19 -13.24 6.62 -1.35
C GLY A 19 -12.05 7.48 -1.78
N CYS A 20 -10.91 7.41 -1.08
CA CYS A 20 -9.69 8.13 -1.44
C CYS A 20 -9.03 7.61 -2.74
N GLY A 21 -9.44 6.46 -3.26
CA GLY A 21 -9.01 5.92 -4.53
C GLY A 21 -8.81 4.42 -4.52
N ILE A 22 -8.96 3.81 -5.70
CA ILE A 22 -8.94 2.35 -5.89
C ILE A 22 -7.64 1.70 -5.38
N TYR A 23 -6.51 2.39 -5.48
CA TYR A 23 -5.23 1.87 -4.98
C TYR A 23 -5.22 1.74 -3.46
N TYR A 24 -5.77 2.74 -2.74
CA TYR A 24 -5.82 2.69 -1.27
C TYR A 24 -6.81 1.64 -0.77
N ALA A 25 -7.95 1.48 -1.45
CA ALA A 25 -8.88 0.40 -1.19
C ALA A 25 -8.22 -0.98 -1.31
N LEU A 26 -7.43 -1.16 -2.36
CA LEU A 26 -6.71 -2.40 -2.59
C LEU A 26 -5.62 -2.66 -1.55
N PHE A 27 -4.77 -1.66 -1.26
CA PHE A 27 -3.72 -1.81 -0.25
C PHE A 27 -4.30 -2.07 1.13
N ALA A 28 -5.39 -1.37 1.50
CA ALA A 28 -6.10 -1.63 2.74
C ALA A 28 -6.64 -3.08 2.78
N SER A 29 -7.26 -3.55 1.69
CA SER A 29 -7.75 -4.93 1.58
C SER A 29 -6.63 -5.96 1.71
N LEU A 30 -5.48 -5.71 1.06
CA LEU A 30 -4.29 -6.55 1.13
C LEU A 30 -3.79 -6.66 2.59
N LEU A 31 -3.56 -5.53 3.25
CA LEU A 31 -3.01 -5.50 4.60
C LEU A 31 -3.99 -6.10 5.63
N ILE A 32 -5.29 -5.81 5.50
CA ILE A 32 -6.35 -6.40 6.34
C ILE A 32 -6.43 -7.92 6.11
N GLY A 33 -6.31 -8.37 4.86
CA GLY A 33 -6.27 -9.79 4.52
C GLY A 33 -5.12 -10.51 5.20
N PHE A 34 -3.90 -9.97 5.10
CA PHE A 34 -2.73 -10.51 5.79
C PHE A 34 -2.88 -10.48 7.31
N ALA A 35 -3.38 -9.39 7.88
CA ALA A 35 -3.63 -9.28 9.32
C ALA A 35 -4.67 -10.31 9.80
N ALA A 36 -5.72 -10.55 9.01
CA ALA A 36 -6.76 -11.53 9.30
C ALA A 36 -6.22 -12.96 9.27
N ILE A 37 -5.41 -13.30 8.25
CA ILE A 37 -4.75 -14.61 8.15
C ILE A 37 -3.80 -14.81 9.32
N ALA A 38 -2.88 -13.87 9.56
CA ALA A 38 -1.92 -13.95 10.65
C ALA A 38 -2.61 -14.07 12.02
N GLY A 39 -3.64 -13.25 12.26
CA GLY A 39 -4.41 -13.32 13.49
C GLY A 39 -5.18 -14.63 13.65
N SER A 40 -5.69 -15.21 12.56
CA SER A 40 -6.38 -16.51 12.62
C SER A 40 -5.43 -17.66 12.94
N VAL A 41 -4.22 -17.62 12.36
CA VAL A 41 -3.17 -18.60 12.66
C VAL A 41 -2.66 -18.46 14.09
N GLU A 42 -2.40 -17.23 14.54
CA GLU A 42 -1.88 -16.96 15.89
C GLU A 42 -2.86 -17.36 17.00
N HIS A 43 -4.14 -17.11 16.79
CA HIS A 43 -5.18 -17.40 17.81
C HIS A 43 -5.89 -18.75 17.62
N GLY A 44 -5.59 -19.48 16.55
CA GLY A 44 -6.25 -20.75 16.23
C GLY A 44 -7.77 -20.63 16.05
N CYS A 45 -8.28 -19.47 15.64
CA CYS A 45 -9.71 -19.23 15.51
C CYS A 45 -10.07 -18.41 14.26
N TRP A 46 -11.29 -18.61 13.76
CA TRP A 46 -11.79 -17.95 12.55
C TRP A 46 -12.31 -16.51 12.76
N ARG A 47 -12.29 -16.01 13.98
CA ARG A 47 -12.81 -14.67 14.28
C ARG A 47 -12.08 -13.55 13.54
N PRO A 48 -10.72 -13.49 13.50
CA PRO A 48 -10.00 -12.49 12.73
C PRO A 48 -10.34 -12.57 11.23
N MET A 49 -10.46 -13.78 10.67
CA MET A 49 -10.84 -13.97 9.26
C MET A 49 -12.22 -13.39 8.96
N ARG A 50 -13.21 -13.66 9.80
CA ARG A 50 -14.57 -13.10 9.64
C ARG A 50 -14.56 -11.57 9.69
N LEU A 51 -13.78 -10.98 10.59
CA LEU A 51 -13.63 -9.52 10.67
C LEU A 51 -12.94 -8.96 9.44
N GLY A 52 -11.89 -9.63 8.94
CA GLY A 52 -11.20 -9.25 7.70
C GLY A 52 -12.12 -9.32 6.48
N LEU A 53 -12.93 -10.37 6.36
CA LEU A 53 -13.93 -10.50 5.29
C LEU A 53 -14.99 -9.40 5.35
N ALA A 54 -15.50 -9.10 6.55
CA ALA A 54 -16.45 -8.01 6.72
C ALA A 54 -15.85 -6.65 6.35
N ALA A 55 -14.61 -6.38 6.75
CA ALA A 55 -13.89 -5.17 6.37
C ALA A 55 -13.66 -5.10 4.85
N GLY A 56 -13.26 -6.20 4.22
CA GLY A 56 -13.10 -6.30 2.77
C GLY A 56 -14.41 -6.05 2.02
N LEU A 57 -15.53 -6.55 2.54
CA LEU A 57 -16.87 -6.30 1.97
C LEU A 57 -17.24 -4.81 2.05
N ILE A 58 -16.97 -4.15 3.18
CA ILE A 58 -17.21 -2.71 3.33
C ILE A 58 -16.38 -1.92 2.30
N ILE A 59 -15.09 -2.24 2.17
CA ILE A 59 -14.21 -1.60 1.18
C ILE A 59 -14.74 -1.85 -0.24
N LEU A 60 -15.14 -3.06 -0.57
CA LEU A 60 -15.67 -3.41 -1.89
C LEU A 60 -16.92 -2.58 -2.22
N ILE A 61 -17.88 -2.54 -1.30
CA ILE A 61 -19.13 -1.76 -1.47
C ILE A 61 -18.80 -0.27 -1.66
N ALA A 62 -17.95 0.29 -0.80
CA ALA A 62 -17.58 1.70 -0.87
C ALA A 62 -16.84 2.04 -2.18
N THR A 63 -15.91 1.18 -2.61
CA THR A 63 -15.19 1.36 -3.88
C THR A 63 -16.14 1.26 -5.07
N THR A 64 -17.04 0.27 -5.09
CA THR A 64 -18.02 0.10 -6.17
C THR A 64 -18.96 1.31 -6.24
N ALA A 65 -19.43 1.80 -5.10
CA ALA A 65 -20.27 3.01 -5.04
C ALA A 65 -19.53 4.26 -5.58
N SER A 66 -18.24 4.40 -5.24
CA SER A 66 -17.40 5.51 -5.74
C SER A 66 -17.13 5.41 -7.25
N LEU A 67 -17.07 4.21 -7.80
CA LEU A 67 -16.83 3.97 -9.23
C LEU A 67 -18.11 3.97 -10.06
N ALA A 68 -19.28 3.83 -9.46
CA ALA A 68 -20.55 3.69 -10.16
C ALA A 68 -20.81 4.79 -11.24
N PRO A 69 -20.52 6.10 -10.97
CA PRO A 69 -20.69 7.13 -12.00
C PRO A 69 -19.76 6.94 -13.21
N HIS A 70 -18.54 6.45 -12.97
CA HIS A 70 -17.57 6.19 -14.05
C HIS A 70 -17.94 4.97 -14.88
N LEU A 71 -18.49 3.93 -14.25
CA LEU A 71 -18.95 2.73 -14.94
C LEU A 71 -20.14 3.03 -15.87
N GLN A 72 -21.05 3.92 -15.45
CA GLN A 72 -22.14 4.41 -16.30
C GLN A 72 -21.59 5.18 -17.50
N ALA A 73 -20.67 6.11 -17.29
CA ALA A 73 -20.05 6.88 -18.37
C ALA A 73 -19.29 6.02 -19.39
N ILE A 74 -18.64 4.93 -18.94
CA ILE A 74 -17.94 3.97 -19.80
C ILE A 74 -18.94 3.16 -20.65
N HIS A 75 -20.08 2.79 -20.08
CA HIS A 75 -21.12 2.06 -20.81
C HIS A 75 -21.73 2.89 -21.95
N ASP A 76 -21.84 4.20 -21.74
CA ASP A 76 -22.40 5.14 -22.72
C ASP A 76 -21.41 5.57 -23.81
N THR A 77 -20.10 5.33 -23.56
CA THR A 77 -19.03 5.68 -24.51
C THR A 77 -18.42 4.38 -25.04
N THR A 78 -18.50 4.14 -26.35
CA THR A 78 -17.77 3.07 -27.03
C THR A 78 -16.26 3.38 -26.99
N LEU A 79 -15.62 3.12 -25.86
CA LEU A 79 -14.17 3.28 -25.72
C LEU A 79 -13.51 2.12 -26.47
N ASP A 80 -12.61 2.46 -27.41
CA ASP A 80 -11.73 1.47 -28.07
C ASP A 80 -11.04 0.63 -27.02
N GLY A 81 -11.25 -0.70 -27.06
CA GLY A 81 -10.73 -1.65 -26.09
C GLY A 81 -9.20 -1.63 -25.90
N ASN A 82 -8.47 -0.98 -26.80
CA ASN A 82 -7.01 -0.81 -26.75
C ASN A 82 -6.52 0.17 -25.67
N LEU A 83 -7.38 1.06 -25.17
CA LEU A 83 -6.99 2.04 -24.14
C LEU A 83 -6.81 1.44 -22.74
N THR A 84 -7.25 0.19 -22.53
CA THR A 84 -7.23 -0.49 -21.23
C THR A 84 -6.16 -1.56 -21.09
N GLN A 85 -5.48 -1.95 -22.17
CA GLN A 85 -4.39 -2.92 -22.09
C GLN A 85 -3.12 -2.26 -21.56
N ARG A 86 -2.72 -2.66 -20.35
CA ARG A 86 -1.49 -2.20 -19.69
C ARG A 86 -0.44 -3.29 -19.73
N ASP A 87 0.83 -2.88 -19.91
CA ASP A 87 1.97 -3.80 -19.85
C ASP A 87 2.30 -4.13 -18.38
N ALA A 88 2.55 -5.41 -18.09
CA ALA A 88 2.96 -5.87 -16.76
C ALA A 88 4.28 -5.21 -16.30
N VAL A 89 5.17 -4.87 -17.24
CA VAL A 89 6.44 -4.15 -16.97
C VAL A 89 6.20 -2.76 -16.38
N GLU A 90 5.05 -2.13 -16.61
CA GLU A 90 4.73 -0.85 -15.99
C GLU A 90 4.71 -0.93 -14.46
N THR A 91 4.28 -2.06 -13.88
CA THR A 91 4.27 -2.25 -12.42
C THR A 91 5.66 -2.18 -11.81
N GLU A 92 6.68 -2.69 -12.50
CA GLU A 92 8.07 -2.55 -12.08
C GLU A 92 8.59 -1.12 -12.25
N ARG A 93 8.24 -0.47 -13.38
CA ARG A 93 8.62 0.92 -13.65
C ARG A 93 8.13 1.87 -12.55
N TYR A 94 6.96 1.61 -11.97
CA TYR A 94 6.37 2.39 -10.88
C TYR A 94 6.55 1.74 -9.50
N GLY A 95 7.41 0.73 -9.40
CA GLY A 95 7.73 0.05 -8.14
C GLY A 95 8.38 0.98 -7.11
N LEU A 96 8.18 0.67 -5.85
CA LEU A 96 8.77 1.39 -4.72
C LEU A 96 10.26 1.10 -4.63
N ARG A 97 11.06 2.15 -4.40
CA ARG A 97 12.49 2.04 -4.13
C ARG A 97 12.78 2.48 -2.71
N MET A 98 13.42 1.64 -1.94
CA MET A 98 13.75 1.93 -0.54
C MET A 98 14.50 3.27 -0.38
N ILE A 99 15.46 3.55 -1.24
CA ILE A 99 16.22 4.81 -1.18
C ILE A 99 15.34 6.03 -1.40
N GLN A 100 14.32 5.94 -2.26
CA GLN A 100 13.40 7.07 -2.51
C GLN A 100 12.48 7.36 -1.33
N MET A 101 12.24 6.39 -0.46
CA MET A 101 11.51 6.63 0.80
C MET A 101 12.32 7.53 1.74
N ALA A 102 13.65 7.39 1.77
CA ALA A 102 14.55 8.19 2.60
C ALA A 102 14.87 9.57 2.00
N LEU A 103 14.97 9.65 0.67
CA LEU A 103 15.33 10.89 -0.01
C LEU A 103 14.22 11.94 0.12
N PRO A 104 14.58 13.23 0.23
CA PRO A 104 13.61 14.30 0.29
C PRO A 104 12.82 14.41 -1.02
N THR A 105 11.61 14.98 -0.92
CA THR A 105 10.80 15.27 -2.10
C THR A 105 11.47 16.29 -3.03
N PRO A 106 11.11 16.35 -4.32
CA PRO A 106 11.64 17.37 -5.25
C PRO A 106 11.33 18.81 -4.82
N PHE A 107 10.35 18.99 -3.94
CA PHE A 107 9.88 20.29 -3.44
C PHE A 107 10.45 20.66 -2.07
N HIS A 108 11.50 19.96 -1.61
CA HIS A 108 12.10 20.21 -0.30
C HIS A 108 12.72 21.61 -0.25
N GLN A 109 12.46 22.35 0.83
CA GLN A 109 12.89 23.75 0.98
C GLN A 109 14.42 23.89 1.08
N ASN A 110 15.12 22.91 1.67
CA ASN A 110 16.57 22.93 1.81
C ASN A 110 17.23 22.47 0.49
N ASP A 111 17.96 23.38 -0.14
CA ASP A 111 18.61 23.16 -1.44
C ASP A 111 19.67 22.06 -1.42
N SER A 112 20.41 21.90 -0.30
CA SER A 112 21.43 20.85 -0.21
C SER A 112 20.84 19.47 -0.25
N PHE A 113 19.74 19.24 0.48
CA PHE A 113 19.01 17.97 0.45
C PHE A 113 18.34 17.73 -0.90
N ARG A 114 17.78 18.78 -1.51
CA ARG A 114 17.19 18.68 -2.85
C ARG A 114 18.21 18.28 -3.89
N LYS A 115 19.40 18.92 -3.91
CA LYS A 115 20.49 18.60 -4.84
C LYS A 115 20.93 17.13 -4.76
N GLN A 116 21.10 16.58 -3.56
CA GLN A 116 21.45 15.16 -3.37
C GLN A 116 20.37 14.23 -3.93
N ALA A 117 19.11 14.56 -3.70
CA ALA A 117 18.00 13.77 -4.24
C ALA A 117 17.92 13.85 -5.77
N ASP A 118 18.16 15.02 -6.34
CA ASP A 118 18.14 15.25 -7.79
C ASP A 118 19.35 14.58 -8.46
N GLU A 119 20.51 14.58 -7.83
CA GLU A 119 21.69 13.85 -8.30
C GLU A 119 21.42 12.34 -8.38
N TYR A 120 20.82 11.75 -7.34
CA TYR A 120 20.40 10.35 -7.38
C TYR A 120 19.40 10.11 -8.51
N ARG A 121 18.36 10.95 -8.62
CA ARG A 121 17.30 10.80 -9.63
C ARG A 121 17.79 10.92 -11.07
N SER A 122 18.79 11.78 -11.32
CA SER A 122 19.36 11.97 -12.64
C SER A 122 20.19 10.76 -13.12
N ARG A 123 20.74 9.99 -12.17
CA ARG A 123 21.57 8.82 -12.47
C ARG A 123 20.82 7.50 -12.37
N ALA A 124 19.74 7.44 -11.58
CA ALA A 124 18.98 6.21 -11.37
C ALA A 124 18.10 5.89 -12.59
N PRO A 125 18.09 4.64 -13.07
CA PRO A 125 17.23 4.23 -14.17
C PRO A 125 15.76 4.24 -13.72
N ASN A 126 14.84 4.50 -14.65
CA ASN A 126 13.40 4.40 -14.45
C ASN A 126 12.86 5.18 -13.23
N VAL A 127 13.32 6.41 -13.03
CA VAL A 127 12.72 7.32 -12.05
C VAL A 127 11.44 7.90 -12.65
N THR A 128 10.31 7.60 -12.03
CA THR A 128 8.97 8.00 -12.48
C THR A 128 8.21 8.71 -11.35
N GLU A 129 6.93 8.42 -11.18
CA GLU A 129 6.12 8.88 -10.04
C GLU A 129 6.69 8.43 -8.68
N ASN A 130 7.50 7.37 -8.65
CA ASN A 130 8.15 6.87 -7.44
C ASN A 130 9.08 7.91 -6.77
N ARG A 131 9.47 8.99 -7.49
CA ARG A 131 10.18 10.14 -6.91
C ARG A 131 9.41 10.87 -5.80
N THR A 132 8.10 10.69 -5.74
CA THR A 132 7.22 11.28 -4.72
C THR A 132 6.88 10.31 -3.59
N ALA A 133 7.41 9.09 -3.62
CA ALA A 133 7.19 8.07 -2.59
C ALA A 133 8.00 8.31 -1.29
N SER A 134 8.58 9.51 -1.14
CA SER A 134 9.31 9.91 0.07
C SER A 134 8.37 9.98 1.27
N ILE A 135 8.73 9.28 2.34
CA ILE A 135 8.03 9.34 3.64
C ILE A 135 8.77 10.25 4.63
N GLY A 136 9.91 10.77 4.22
CA GLY A 136 10.79 11.58 5.07
C GLY A 136 11.72 10.74 5.96
N LEU A 137 12.81 11.38 6.41
CA LEU A 137 13.88 10.66 7.12
C LEU A 137 13.40 10.03 8.43
N ILE A 138 12.57 10.73 9.21
CA ILE A 138 12.08 10.23 10.51
C ILE A 138 11.20 9.01 10.32
N ALA A 139 10.22 9.06 9.42
CA ALA A 139 9.35 7.93 9.14
C ALA A 139 10.13 6.77 8.50
N PHE A 140 11.14 7.06 7.65
CA PHE A 140 12.02 6.04 7.11
C PHE A 140 12.84 5.32 8.20
N LEU A 141 13.40 6.05 9.17
CA LEU A 141 14.08 5.46 10.31
C LEU A 141 13.13 4.62 11.18
N GLY A 142 11.89 5.09 11.39
CA GLY A 142 10.84 4.31 12.05
C GLY A 142 10.51 3.02 11.29
N PHE A 143 10.37 3.09 9.98
CA PHE A 143 10.18 1.94 9.10
C PHE A 143 11.34 0.94 9.23
N MET A 144 12.60 1.40 9.10
CA MET A 144 13.77 0.55 9.26
C MET A 144 13.85 -0.08 10.65
N GLY A 145 13.55 0.70 11.70
CA GLY A 145 13.45 0.21 13.08
C GLY A 145 12.39 -0.88 13.22
N SER A 146 11.23 -0.73 12.58
CA SER A 146 10.16 -1.74 12.59
C SER A 146 10.59 -3.05 11.92
N LEU A 147 11.35 -2.98 10.82
CA LEU A 147 11.89 -4.17 10.15
C LEU A 147 12.95 -4.86 11.02
N ILE A 148 13.88 -4.10 11.61
CA ILE A 148 14.89 -4.64 12.53
C ILE A 148 14.20 -5.30 13.72
N TYR A 149 13.14 -4.69 14.27
CA TYR A 149 12.38 -5.22 15.40
C TYR A 149 11.74 -6.58 15.10
N VAL A 150 11.23 -6.76 13.87
CA VAL A 150 10.67 -8.05 13.43
C VAL A 150 11.74 -9.12 13.26
N LEU A 151 12.92 -8.74 12.72
CA LEU A 151 14.01 -9.67 12.43
C LEU A 151 14.76 -10.10 13.69
N GLN A 152 14.85 -9.23 14.68
CA GLN A 152 15.52 -9.52 15.94
C GLN A 152 14.53 -10.14 16.94
N ARG A 153 14.92 -11.26 17.57
CA ARG A 153 14.15 -11.89 18.64
C ARG A 153 14.52 -11.26 19.98
N PHE A 154 13.89 -10.13 20.30
CA PHE A 154 14.03 -9.56 21.63
C PHE A 154 13.23 -10.39 22.66
N PRO A 155 13.72 -10.56 23.90
CA PRO A 155 13.07 -11.38 24.93
C PRO A 155 11.67 -10.92 25.33
N ALA A 156 11.37 -9.63 25.22
CA ALA A 156 10.08 -9.02 25.57
C ALA A 156 9.58 -8.16 24.41
N GLN A 157 9.16 -8.79 23.31
CA GLN A 157 8.60 -8.05 22.17
C GLN A 157 7.14 -7.66 22.43
N ASP A 158 6.82 -6.38 22.21
CA ASP A 158 5.43 -5.93 22.15
C ASP A 158 4.76 -6.56 20.90
N PRO A 159 3.66 -7.35 21.10
CA PRO A 159 2.98 -8.00 19.99
C PRO A 159 2.44 -7.01 18.96
N THR A 160 2.04 -5.81 19.37
CA THR A 160 1.50 -4.78 18.48
C THR A 160 2.57 -4.23 17.56
N LEU A 161 3.73 -3.85 18.11
CA LEU A 161 4.86 -3.37 17.31
C LEU A 161 5.37 -4.43 16.34
N ARG A 162 5.41 -5.69 16.78
CA ARG A 162 5.79 -6.80 15.91
C ARG A 162 4.80 -6.97 14.75
N ARG A 163 3.50 -6.93 15.01
CA ARG A 163 2.47 -7.04 13.96
C ARG A 163 2.55 -5.88 12.97
N LEU A 164 2.74 -4.64 13.46
CA LEU A 164 2.93 -3.47 12.60
C LEU A 164 4.19 -3.61 11.73
N GLY A 165 5.31 -4.08 12.30
CA GLY A 165 6.53 -4.32 11.54
C GLY A 165 6.36 -5.40 10.47
N VAL A 166 5.61 -6.48 10.75
CA VAL A 166 5.26 -7.51 9.75
C VAL A 166 4.40 -6.91 8.63
N LEU A 167 3.41 -6.08 8.95
CA LEU A 167 2.59 -5.42 7.93
C LEU A 167 3.42 -4.46 7.07
N ASN A 168 4.34 -3.71 7.67
CA ASN A 168 5.29 -2.85 6.94
C ASN A 168 6.19 -3.66 6.01
N LEU A 169 6.68 -4.80 6.45
CA LEU A 169 7.48 -5.71 5.62
C LEU A 169 6.66 -6.23 4.43
N ILE A 170 5.43 -6.65 4.66
CA ILE A 170 4.52 -7.14 3.61
C ILE A 170 4.22 -6.01 2.62
N ALA A 171 3.90 -4.81 3.11
CA ALA A 171 3.64 -3.64 2.26
C ALA A 171 4.85 -3.32 1.38
N PHE A 172 6.04 -3.34 1.95
CA PHE A 172 7.28 -3.10 1.23
C PHE A 172 7.57 -4.18 0.18
N LEU A 173 7.48 -5.48 0.55
CA LEU A 173 7.67 -6.59 -0.38
C LEU A 173 6.63 -6.63 -1.49
N PHE A 174 5.42 -6.15 -1.22
CA PHE A 174 4.39 -6.03 -2.24
C PHE A 174 4.76 -4.95 -3.27
N ALA A 175 5.23 -3.80 -2.81
CA ALA A 175 5.38 -2.61 -3.64
C ALA A 175 6.76 -2.45 -4.28
N THR A 176 7.79 -3.11 -3.76
CA THR A 176 9.16 -2.98 -4.28
C THR A 176 9.27 -3.48 -5.72
N ILE A 177 10.24 -2.97 -6.47
CA ILE A 177 10.55 -3.42 -7.84
C ILE A 177 10.81 -4.93 -7.81
N GLY A 178 10.15 -5.67 -8.70
CA GLY A 178 10.21 -7.14 -8.70
C GLY A 178 9.51 -7.80 -7.53
N GLY A 179 8.69 -7.04 -6.75
CA GLY A 179 7.94 -7.54 -5.61
C GLY A 179 6.65 -8.27 -6.00
N PHE A 180 5.81 -8.57 -5.01
CA PHE A 180 4.57 -9.34 -5.25
C PHE A 180 3.61 -8.65 -6.22
N ALA A 181 3.58 -7.29 -6.28
CA ALA A 181 2.78 -6.58 -7.26
C ALA A 181 3.22 -6.90 -8.70
N SER A 182 4.52 -7.05 -8.96
CA SER A 182 5.05 -7.43 -10.28
C SER A 182 4.68 -8.88 -10.63
N LEU A 183 4.71 -9.80 -9.65
CA LEU A 183 4.24 -11.19 -9.87
C LEU A 183 2.75 -11.21 -10.22
N ILE A 184 1.92 -10.46 -9.51
CA ILE A 184 0.48 -10.37 -9.82
C ILE A 184 0.28 -9.76 -11.21
N ALA A 185 1.04 -8.72 -11.56
CA ALA A 185 0.94 -8.08 -12.87
C ALA A 185 1.28 -9.04 -14.00
N TRP A 186 2.27 -9.89 -13.80
CA TRP A 186 2.72 -10.86 -14.80
C TRP A 186 1.79 -12.07 -14.96
N PHE A 187 1.29 -12.63 -13.84
CA PHE A 187 0.55 -13.89 -13.87
C PHE A 187 -0.97 -13.74 -13.82
N ALA A 188 -1.49 -12.60 -13.35
CA ALA A 188 -2.91 -12.41 -13.12
C ALA A 188 -3.49 -11.18 -13.83
N THR A 189 -3.00 -9.97 -13.53
CA THR A 189 -3.56 -8.74 -14.09
C THR A 189 -2.57 -7.57 -14.01
N ALA A 190 -2.33 -6.91 -15.14
CA ALA A 190 -1.47 -5.73 -15.25
C ALA A 190 -2.16 -4.42 -14.82
N GLN A 191 -3.34 -4.47 -14.19
CA GLN A 191 -4.08 -3.28 -13.77
C GLN A 191 -3.40 -2.52 -12.59
N PHE A 192 -2.46 -3.18 -11.91
CA PHE A 192 -1.68 -2.60 -10.81
C PHE A 192 -0.48 -1.82 -11.32
N ARG A 193 -0.65 -0.53 -11.62
CA ARG A 193 0.41 0.28 -12.19
C ARG A 193 1.33 0.94 -11.15
N ALA A 194 0.81 1.40 -10.03
CA ALA A 194 1.54 2.28 -9.11
C ALA A 194 1.61 1.71 -7.67
N PRO A 195 2.34 0.61 -7.44
CA PRO A 195 2.48 0.02 -6.11
C PRO A 195 3.25 0.92 -5.14
N ASN A 196 4.07 1.86 -5.63
CA ASN A 196 4.78 2.85 -4.82
C ASN A 196 3.87 3.72 -3.93
N ARG A 197 2.58 3.87 -4.26
CA ARG A 197 1.62 4.65 -3.47
C ARG A 197 1.33 4.05 -2.10
N ILE A 198 1.68 2.78 -1.87
CA ILE A 198 1.58 2.14 -0.55
C ILE A 198 2.52 2.79 0.48
N SER A 199 3.52 3.56 0.04
CA SER A 199 4.46 4.26 0.94
C SER A 199 3.75 5.13 1.97
N ILE A 200 2.58 5.68 1.66
CA ILE A 200 1.75 6.45 2.60
C ILE A 200 1.32 5.57 3.78
N LEU A 201 0.94 4.31 3.53
CA LEU A 201 0.53 3.38 4.60
C LEU A 201 1.72 2.88 5.42
N ILE A 202 2.93 2.86 4.86
CA ILE A 202 4.16 2.53 5.58
C ILE A 202 4.57 3.66 6.53
N ALA A 203 4.22 4.93 6.18
CA ALA A 203 4.58 6.11 6.95
C ALA A 203 3.79 6.25 8.26
N PHE A 204 2.63 5.62 8.38
CA PHE A 204 1.72 5.66 9.54
C PHE A 204 1.72 4.36 10.32
#